data_2c067575397be7ca30e41476e4673beb
#
_entry.id   2c067575397be7ca30e41476e4673beb
#
_cell.length_a   1.000
_cell.length_b   1.000
_cell.length_c   1.000
_cell.angle_alpha   90.00
_cell.angle_beta   90.00
_cell.angle_gamma   90.00
#
_symmetry.space_group_name_H-M   'P 1'
#
loop_
_entity.id
_entity.type
_entity.pdbx_description
1 polymer ?
#
loop_
_entity_poly.entity_id
_entity_poly.type
_entity_poly.pdbx_seq_one_letter_code
_entity_poly.pdbx_strand_id
1 'polypeptide(L)'
;MQYRRLGRTGLLVSELALGTMIFGEEGGRGTDAATAGRMIDRYLDAGGNHVDIANVYAGGRSEEIVGEAVRGRREELVLATKLRWPMGQGPNEVGLSRHHVMNSVEASLRRIGTDRIDLLYMHGFDPYTPLEETLRAFDDLVSAGKVRYLGASNFAAWQAMKAQGLAERMGFTPLIAAQYQYSLVERDIEDEFLGLFASEGIGLVPWGPLGGGFLSGKYKAGDRPTEGGRIAETPDGYEESWHRRATDRNWATLAELEKVAQAHGATPSQVALAWLLGRPTVASVILGARTPEQLEDNLGAAELQLSEAELARLEEVSRPASRYPYRIVNQPAR
;
A
#
# COMPACT_ATOMS: atom_id res chain seq x y z
N MET A 1 -3.75 -10.35 -15.51
CA MET A 1 -3.64 -9.02 -14.88
C MET A 1 -4.69 -8.10 -15.50
N GLN A 2 -5.57 -7.49 -14.69
CA GLN A 2 -6.56 -6.51 -15.12
C GLN A 2 -6.09 -5.09 -14.78
N TYR A 3 -6.67 -4.10 -15.46
CA TYR A 3 -6.42 -2.69 -15.18
C TYR A 3 -7.66 -2.02 -14.60
N ARG A 4 -7.45 -1.17 -13.60
CA ARG A 4 -8.50 -0.42 -12.91
C ARG A 4 -8.18 1.07 -12.93
N ARG A 5 -9.21 1.90 -12.93
CA ARG A 5 -9.02 3.34 -12.78
C ARG A 5 -8.56 3.67 -11.37
N LEU A 6 -7.56 4.53 -11.24
CA LEU A 6 -7.13 5.03 -9.95
C LEU A 6 -8.00 6.25 -9.57
N GLY A 7 -8.96 5.99 -8.68
CA GLY A 7 -9.96 6.99 -8.30
C GLY A 7 -10.82 7.45 -9.48
N ARG A 8 -11.29 8.69 -9.44
CA ARG A 8 -12.09 9.32 -10.53
C ARG A 8 -11.22 9.90 -11.64
N THR A 9 -10.13 9.24 -12.00
CA THR A 9 -9.24 9.72 -13.04
C THR A 9 -9.24 8.83 -14.28
N GLY A 10 -8.59 9.26 -15.34
CA GLY A 10 -8.33 8.43 -16.51
C GLY A 10 -7.12 7.50 -16.35
N LEU A 11 -6.39 7.59 -15.23
CA LEU A 11 -5.20 6.76 -15.02
C LEU A 11 -5.58 5.32 -14.76
N LEU A 12 -5.02 4.41 -15.56
CA LEU A 12 -5.18 2.96 -15.41
C LEU A 12 -3.97 2.36 -14.73
N VAL A 13 -4.20 1.64 -13.64
CA VAL A 13 -3.18 0.87 -12.91
C VAL A 13 -3.53 -0.61 -12.94
N SER A 14 -2.53 -1.47 -12.94
CA SER A 14 -2.73 -2.91 -12.74
C SER A 14 -3.34 -3.16 -11.35
N GLU A 15 -4.26 -4.09 -11.28
CA GLU A 15 -4.97 -4.43 -10.02
C GLU A 15 -4.05 -4.96 -8.91
N LEU A 16 -2.85 -5.42 -9.26
CA LEU A 16 -1.76 -5.75 -8.37
C LEU A 16 -0.61 -4.78 -8.63
N ALA A 17 -0.08 -4.15 -7.58
CA ALA A 17 1.09 -3.28 -7.62
C ALA A 17 2.31 -4.00 -7.05
N LEU A 18 3.50 -3.72 -7.56
CA LEU A 18 4.74 -4.24 -7.01
C LEU A 18 5.26 -3.30 -5.92
N GLY A 19 5.24 -3.75 -4.65
CA GLY A 19 5.85 -3.07 -3.52
C GLY A 19 7.33 -3.38 -3.39
N THR A 20 8.14 -2.36 -3.19
CA THR A 20 9.60 -2.46 -3.21
C THR A 20 10.26 -2.13 -1.87
N MET A 21 9.50 -2.10 -0.78
CA MET A 21 10.02 -1.75 0.56
C MET A 21 11.21 -2.60 1.00
N ILE A 22 11.32 -3.81 0.48
CA ILE A 22 12.38 -4.76 0.80
C ILE A 22 13.45 -4.87 -0.31
N PHE A 23 13.45 -3.99 -1.30
CA PHE A 23 14.51 -3.94 -2.31
C PHE A 23 15.70 -3.15 -1.76
N GLY A 24 16.85 -3.83 -1.65
CA GLY A 24 18.06 -3.37 -0.97
C GLY A 24 18.33 -4.18 0.30
N GLU A 25 19.59 -4.44 0.58
CA GLU A 25 20.02 -5.32 1.71
C GLU A 25 20.29 -4.53 3.00
N GLU A 26 20.20 -3.21 2.98
CA GLU A 26 20.56 -2.30 4.06
C GLU A 26 19.79 -2.54 5.36
N GLY A 27 18.61 -3.17 5.27
CA GLY A 27 17.79 -3.54 6.43
C GLY A 27 17.97 -4.99 6.93
N GLY A 28 18.92 -5.75 6.39
CA GLY A 28 19.23 -7.12 6.82
C GLY A 28 18.23 -8.20 6.37
N ARG A 29 17.08 -7.82 5.83
CA ARG A 29 16.03 -8.72 5.29
C ARG A 29 15.64 -8.40 3.85
N GLY A 30 16.44 -7.64 3.18
CA GLY A 30 16.18 -7.15 1.85
C GLY A 30 16.44 -8.19 0.75
N THR A 31 16.07 -7.80 -0.45
CA THR A 31 16.33 -8.52 -1.69
C THR A 31 17.46 -7.78 -2.42
N ASP A 32 18.47 -8.51 -2.87
CA ASP A 32 19.58 -7.94 -3.65
C ASP A 32 19.09 -7.32 -4.97
N ALA A 33 19.88 -6.39 -5.50
CA ALA A 33 19.50 -5.63 -6.69
C ALA A 33 19.27 -6.51 -7.94
N ALA A 34 20.05 -7.59 -8.11
CA ALA A 34 19.90 -8.47 -9.27
C ALA A 34 18.61 -9.28 -9.20
N THR A 35 18.28 -9.79 -8.01
CA THR A 35 17.01 -10.50 -7.77
C THR A 35 15.82 -9.54 -7.88
N ALA A 36 15.93 -8.34 -7.32
CA ALA A 36 14.90 -7.29 -7.44
C ALA A 36 14.64 -6.93 -8.92
N GLY A 37 15.69 -6.78 -9.72
CA GLY A 37 15.57 -6.53 -11.16
C GLY A 37 14.80 -7.63 -11.88
N ARG A 38 15.13 -8.91 -11.64
CA ARG A 38 14.38 -10.04 -12.22
C ARG A 38 12.91 -10.06 -11.80
N MET A 39 12.62 -9.68 -10.55
CA MET A 39 11.24 -9.59 -10.06
C MET A 39 10.48 -8.46 -10.76
N ILE A 40 11.12 -7.31 -10.98
CA ILE A 40 10.52 -6.19 -11.73
C ILE A 40 10.21 -6.63 -13.16
N ASP A 41 11.18 -7.23 -13.85
CA ASP A 41 10.98 -7.74 -15.22
C ASP A 41 9.82 -8.73 -15.29
N ARG A 42 9.80 -9.71 -14.40
CA ARG A 42 8.72 -10.71 -14.32
C ARG A 42 7.35 -10.07 -14.06
N TYR A 43 7.29 -9.05 -13.17
CA TYR A 43 6.06 -8.33 -12.89
C TYR A 43 5.55 -7.55 -14.11
N LEU A 44 6.44 -6.88 -14.83
CA LEU A 44 6.10 -6.16 -16.06
C LEU A 44 5.66 -7.11 -17.18
N ASP A 45 6.32 -8.26 -17.33
CA ASP A 45 5.97 -9.29 -18.32
C ASP A 45 4.61 -9.95 -17.99
N ALA A 46 4.18 -9.96 -16.72
CA ALA A 46 2.83 -10.36 -16.31
C ALA A 46 1.75 -9.28 -16.60
N GLY A 47 2.13 -8.14 -17.19
CA GLY A 47 1.25 -7.02 -17.50
C GLY A 47 1.05 -6.06 -16.31
N GLY A 48 1.91 -6.12 -15.29
CA GLY A 48 1.91 -5.14 -14.22
C GLY A 48 2.44 -3.78 -14.69
N ASN A 49 1.85 -2.69 -14.23
CA ASN A 49 2.32 -1.33 -14.56
C ASN A 49 2.45 -0.40 -13.36
N HIS A 50 2.09 -0.84 -12.15
CA HIS A 50 2.10 -0.02 -10.94
C HIS A 50 3.21 -0.45 -10.00
N VAL A 51 4.28 0.34 -9.90
CA VAL A 51 5.42 0.09 -9.01
C VAL A 51 5.41 1.11 -7.89
N ASP A 52 5.38 0.60 -6.65
CA ASP A 52 5.28 1.40 -5.42
C ASP A 52 6.59 1.40 -4.66
N ILE A 53 7.24 2.54 -4.58
CA ILE A 53 8.49 2.81 -3.88
C ILE A 53 8.30 3.87 -2.78
N ALA A 54 9.35 4.23 -2.06
CA ALA A 54 9.43 5.40 -1.18
C ALA A 54 10.87 5.85 -1.01
N ASN A 55 11.08 7.15 -0.79
CA ASN A 55 12.41 7.71 -0.59
C ASN A 55 13.15 7.09 0.61
N VAL A 56 12.42 6.68 1.66
CA VAL A 56 12.99 6.12 2.89
C VAL A 56 13.34 4.62 2.78
N TYR A 57 12.85 3.92 1.76
CA TYR A 57 13.07 2.48 1.63
C TYR A 57 14.56 2.17 1.38
N ALA A 58 15.15 1.39 2.28
CA ALA A 58 16.58 1.10 2.29
C ALA A 58 17.44 2.38 2.13
N GLY A 59 17.05 3.49 2.80
CA GLY A 59 17.78 4.77 2.71
C GLY A 59 17.83 5.41 1.32
N GLY A 60 16.91 5.06 0.44
CA GLY A 60 16.86 5.50 -0.97
C GLY A 60 17.35 4.45 -1.97
N ARG A 61 17.95 3.35 -1.51
CA ARG A 61 18.47 2.29 -2.38
C ARG A 61 17.38 1.62 -3.22
N SER A 62 16.16 1.48 -2.67
CA SER A 62 15.01 0.95 -3.41
C SER A 62 14.69 1.80 -4.66
N GLU A 63 14.77 3.13 -4.56
CA GLU A 63 14.56 4.02 -5.71
C GLU A 63 15.64 3.86 -6.77
N GLU A 64 16.90 3.66 -6.39
CA GLU A 64 18.01 3.41 -7.31
C GLU A 64 17.85 2.08 -8.04
N ILE A 65 17.53 0.99 -7.31
CA ILE A 65 17.33 -0.35 -7.88
C ILE A 65 16.18 -0.34 -8.89
N VAL A 66 15.04 0.26 -8.53
CA VAL A 66 13.90 0.37 -9.45
C VAL A 66 14.28 1.22 -10.67
N GLY A 67 14.90 2.37 -10.45
CA GLY A 67 15.31 3.26 -11.54
C GLY A 67 16.24 2.59 -12.55
N GLU A 68 17.17 1.78 -12.08
CA GLU A 68 18.06 1.00 -12.95
C GLU A 68 17.29 -0.09 -13.71
N ALA A 69 16.44 -0.86 -13.03
CA ALA A 69 15.69 -1.96 -13.62
C ALA A 69 14.67 -1.50 -14.68
N VAL A 70 14.06 -0.32 -14.49
CA VAL A 70 13.06 0.19 -15.46
C VAL A 70 13.65 1.08 -16.55
N ARG A 71 14.97 1.19 -16.64
CA ARG A 71 15.64 1.97 -17.68
C ARG A 71 15.25 1.44 -19.05
N GLY A 72 14.68 2.32 -19.88
CA GLY A 72 14.16 1.96 -21.21
C GLY A 72 12.70 1.47 -21.22
N ARG A 73 12.10 1.20 -20.05
CA ARG A 73 10.68 0.80 -19.90
C ARG A 73 9.86 1.80 -19.06
N ARG A 74 10.43 2.98 -18.77
CA ARG A 74 9.81 3.98 -17.87
C ARG A 74 8.42 4.42 -18.33
N GLU A 75 8.17 4.47 -19.64
CA GLU A 75 6.87 4.87 -20.20
C GLU A 75 5.77 3.83 -20.01
N GLU A 76 6.12 2.58 -19.72
CA GLU A 76 5.16 1.50 -19.46
C GLU A 76 4.58 1.55 -18.04
N LEU A 77 5.12 2.40 -17.15
CA LEU A 77 4.90 2.36 -15.72
C LEU A 77 4.13 3.54 -15.18
N VAL A 78 3.31 3.27 -14.19
CA VAL A 78 2.85 4.21 -13.16
C VAL A 78 3.76 4.03 -11.95
N LEU A 79 4.74 4.92 -11.81
CA LEU A 79 5.71 4.89 -10.73
C LEU A 79 5.26 5.78 -9.58
N ALA A 80 5.00 5.15 -8.43
CA ALA A 80 4.60 5.83 -7.21
C ALA A 80 5.75 5.89 -6.22
N THR A 81 6.05 7.08 -5.68
CA THR A 81 6.96 7.23 -4.53
C THR A 81 6.32 8.07 -3.42
N LYS A 82 6.98 8.13 -2.28
CA LYS A 82 6.44 8.74 -1.06
C LYS A 82 7.54 9.51 -0.34
N LEU A 83 7.16 10.54 0.39
CA LEU A 83 8.07 11.29 1.26
C LEU A 83 7.37 11.74 2.56
N ARG A 84 8.09 11.93 3.62
CA ARG A 84 7.74 12.46 4.94
C ARG A 84 8.73 12.01 6.02
N TRP A 85 9.16 10.74 5.97
CA TRP A 85 10.03 10.16 6.99
C TRP A 85 11.45 10.72 6.88
N PRO A 86 12.25 10.67 7.97
CA PRO A 86 13.61 11.22 7.95
C PRO A 86 14.48 10.59 6.86
N MET A 87 15.19 11.44 6.12
CA MET A 87 16.21 11.04 5.14
C MET A 87 17.63 11.39 5.58
N GLY A 88 17.76 12.05 6.73
CA GLY A 88 19.02 12.45 7.35
C GLY A 88 18.79 12.85 8.79
N GLN A 89 19.81 13.48 9.39
CA GLN A 89 19.80 13.92 10.79
C GLN A 89 19.50 15.42 10.96
N GLY A 90 19.41 16.15 9.86
CA GLY A 90 19.16 17.59 9.88
C GLY A 90 17.69 17.93 10.21
N PRO A 91 17.44 19.12 10.78
CA PRO A 91 16.10 19.53 11.22
C PRO A 91 15.09 19.66 10.06
N ASN A 92 15.57 19.86 8.84
CA ASN A 92 14.75 20.00 7.64
C ASN A 92 14.78 18.77 6.71
N GLU A 93 15.24 17.63 7.22
CA GLU A 93 15.30 16.37 6.47
C GLU A 93 14.17 15.40 6.84
N VAL A 94 13.06 15.94 7.35
CA VAL A 94 11.86 15.21 7.80
C VAL A 94 10.63 16.09 7.66
N GLY A 95 9.45 15.47 7.57
CA GLY A 95 8.16 16.17 7.55
C GLY A 95 7.66 16.49 6.14
N LEU A 96 6.69 17.40 6.08
CA LEU A 96 6.03 17.80 4.85
C LEU A 96 6.12 19.32 4.58
N SER A 97 7.12 19.99 5.19
CA SER A 97 7.41 21.39 4.87
C SER A 97 7.74 21.53 3.39
N ARG A 98 7.40 22.67 2.81
CA ARG A 98 7.74 22.98 1.41
C ARG A 98 9.22 22.73 1.11
N HIS A 99 10.11 23.14 2.03
CA HIS A 99 11.54 22.95 1.86
C HIS A 99 11.90 21.45 1.70
N HIS A 100 11.41 20.60 2.62
CA HIS A 100 11.70 19.16 2.57
C HIS A 100 11.03 18.47 1.37
N VAL A 101 9.80 18.83 1.05
CA VAL A 101 9.05 18.28 -0.10
C VAL A 101 9.81 18.51 -1.40
N MET A 102 10.20 19.75 -1.69
CA MET A 102 10.90 20.08 -2.94
C MET A 102 12.25 19.36 -3.03
N ASN A 103 13.05 19.38 -1.97
CA ASN A 103 14.36 18.72 -1.93
C ASN A 103 14.24 17.19 -2.06
N SER A 104 13.25 16.58 -1.42
CA SER A 104 13.01 15.13 -1.46
C SER A 104 12.62 14.66 -2.86
N VAL A 105 11.74 15.40 -3.55
CA VAL A 105 11.34 15.06 -4.92
C VAL A 105 12.52 15.15 -5.88
N GLU A 106 13.32 16.22 -5.79
CA GLU A 106 14.55 16.34 -6.61
C GLU A 106 15.53 15.20 -6.35
N ALA A 107 15.69 14.79 -5.10
CA ALA A 107 16.54 13.67 -4.74
C ALA A 107 15.98 12.34 -5.26
N SER A 108 14.67 12.10 -5.15
CA SER A 108 14.00 10.91 -5.70
C SER A 108 14.14 10.83 -7.21
N LEU A 109 13.91 11.94 -7.94
CA LEU A 109 14.08 11.98 -9.40
C LEU A 109 15.51 11.60 -9.82
N ARG A 110 16.52 12.09 -9.06
CA ARG A 110 17.93 11.73 -9.33
C ARG A 110 18.22 10.25 -9.06
N ARG A 111 17.73 9.67 -7.92
CA ARG A 111 17.94 8.26 -7.58
C ARG A 111 17.27 7.32 -8.59
N ILE A 112 16.06 7.65 -8.99
CA ILE A 112 15.30 6.87 -9.97
C ILE A 112 15.88 7.06 -11.40
N GLY A 113 16.53 8.19 -11.68
CA GLY A 113 17.02 8.53 -13.02
C GLY A 113 15.91 8.87 -14.00
N THR A 114 14.88 9.58 -13.54
CA THR A 114 13.69 9.99 -14.33
C THR A 114 13.42 11.48 -14.17
N ASP A 115 12.69 12.06 -15.10
CA ASP A 115 12.25 13.46 -15.06
C ASP A 115 10.91 13.68 -14.37
N ARG A 116 10.16 12.59 -14.09
CA ARG A 116 8.83 12.66 -13.49
C ARG A 116 8.51 11.50 -12.55
N ILE A 117 7.64 11.76 -11.60
CA ILE A 117 6.93 10.80 -10.74
C ILE A 117 5.48 10.78 -11.20
N ASP A 118 4.90 9.59 -11.40
CA ASP A 118 3.50 9.50 -11.83
C ASP A 118 2.54 9.71 -10.66
N LEU A 119 2.88 9.19 -9.47
CA LEU A 119 2.06 9.34 -8.26
C LEU A 119 2.94 9.63 -7.05
N LEU A 120 2.73 10.78 -6.41
CA LEU A 120 3.46 11.18 -5.22
C LEU A 120 2.55 11.12 -3.99
N TYR A 121 2.95 10.34 -2.99
CA TYR A 121 2.24 10.24 -1.73
C TYR A 121 2.86 11.09 -0.62
N MET A 122 2.00 11.75 0.16
CA MET A 122 2.33 12.09 1.55
C MET A 122 2.36 10.78 2.35
N HIS A 123 3.55 10.34 2.81
CA HIS A 123 3.74 9.01 3.43
C HIS A 123 3.11 8.88 4.83
N GLY A 124 2.70 9.96 5.41
CA GLY A 124 1.99 10.09 6.69
C GLY A 124 1.72 11.55 6.98
N PHE A 125 0.77 11.82 7.86
CA PHE A 125 0.45 13.17 8.29
C PHE A 125 1.63 13.82 9.05
N ASP A 126 1.88 15.09 8.77
CA ASP A 126 2.85 15.91 9.51
C ASP A 126 2.12 16.91 10.39
N PRO A 127 2.12 16.73 11.72
CA PRO A 127 1.41 17.64 12.62
C PRO A 127 2.10 19.00 12.82
N TYR A 128 3.33 19.15 12.35
CA TYR A 128 4.14 20.36 12.54
C TYR A 128 4.08 21.32 11.36
N THR A 129 3.65 20.86 10.19
CA THR A 129 3.53 21.68 8.98
C THR A 129 2.06 22.00 8.70
N PRO A 130 1.70 23.26 8.49
CA PRO A 130 0.35 23.61 8.01
C PRO A 130 0.03 22.84 6.73
N LEU A 131 -1.16 22.22 6.70
CA LEU A 131 -1.55 21.38 5.57
C LEU A 131 -1.64 22.18 4.26
N GLU A 132 -1.98 23.46 4.35
CA GLU A 132 -2.00 24.41 3.24
C GLU A 132 -0.62 24.58 2.58
N GLU A 133 0.46 24.63 3.39
CA GLU A 133 1.84 24.72 2.89
C GLU A 133 2.21 23.44 2.15
N THR A 134 1.90 22.29 2.75
CA THR A 134 2.16 20.97 2.14
C THR A 134 1.43 20.85 0.80
N LEU A 135 0.12 21.09 0.78
CA LEU A 135 -0.69 20.97 -0.44
C LEU A 135 -0.22 21.91 -1.54
N ARG A 136 0.15 23.15 -1.17
CA ARG A 136 0.72 24.09 -2.15
C ARG A 136 2.03 23.60 -2.74
N ALA A 137 2.92 23.01 -1.92
CA ALA A 137 4.18 22.46 -2.40
C ALA A 137 3.96 21.29 -3.38
N PHE A 138 3.00 20.41 -3.07
CA PHE A 138 2.63 19.29 -3.96
C PHE A 138 1.99 19.79 -5.27
N ASP A 139 1.12 20.78 -5.20
CA ASP A 139 0.49 21.40 -6.38
C ASP A 139 1.52 22.08 -7.30
N ASP A 140 2.50 22.79 -6.73
CA ASP A 140 3.60 23.38 -7.49
C ASP A 140 4.44 22.32 -8.23
N LEU A 141 4.65 21.15 -7.63
CA LEU A 141 5.34 20.01 -8.28
C LEU A 141 4.53 19.44 -9.47
N VAL A 142 3.20 19.40 -9.33
CA VAL A 142 2.32 19.01 -10.44
C VAL A 142 2.35 20.06 -11.54
N SER A 143 2.23 21.35 -11.20
CA SER A 143 2.31 22.46 -12.14
C SER A 143 3.64 22.54 -12.86
N ALA A 144 4.74 22.17 -12.19
CA ALA A 144 6.08 22.05 -12.77
C ALA A 144 6.28 20.81 -13.67
N GLY A 145 5.28 19.92 -13.73
CA GLY A 145 5.34 18.69 -14.51
C GLY A 145 6.23 17.58 -13.91
N LYS A 146 6.75 17.77 -12.69
CA LYS A 146 7.59 16.77 -11.99
C LYS A 146 6.77 15.64 -11.36
N VAL A 147 5.50 15.90 -11.07
CA VAL A 147 4.54 14.95 -10.53
C VAL A 147 3.28 14.97 -11.38
N ARG A 148 2.64 13.82 -11.58
CA ARG A 148 1.39 13.74 -12.35
C ARG A 148 0.17 13.73 -11.45
N TYR A 149 0.18 12.92 -10.39
CA TYR A 149 -0.96 12.70 -9.49
C TYR A 149 -0.51 12.69 -8.03
N LEU A 150 -1.45 12.99 -7.14
CA LEU A 150 -1.20 13.08 -5.70
C LEU A 150 -2.00 12.03 -4.92
N GLY A 151 -1.40 11.54 -3.83
CA GLY A 151 -2.04 10.63 -2.89
C GLY A 151 -1.64 10.91 -1.45
N ALA A 152 -2.37 10.29 -0.51
CA ALA A 152 -2.05 10.32 0.91
C ALA A 152 -1.99 8.90 1.48
N SER A 153 -1.15 8.70 2.47
CA SER A 153 -0.98 7.45 3.20
C SER A 153 -0.98 7.71 4.70
N ASN A 154 -1.63 6.83 5.48
CA ASN A 154 -1.59 6.88 6.94
C ASN A 154 -2.05 8.23 7.56
N PHE A 155 -3.06 8.84 6.98
CA PHE A 155 -3.79 9.97 7.55
C PHE A 155 -4.99 9.44 8.34
N ALA A 156 -5.45 10.17 9.36
CA ALA A 156 -6.78 9.96 9.90
C ALA A 156 -7.85 10.41 8.88
N ALA A 157 -9.06 9.86 8.94
CA ALA A 157 -10.10 10.17 7.96
C ALA A 157 -10.41 11.68 7.90
N TRP A 158 -10.49 12.36 9.05
CA TRP A 158 -10.70 13.81 9.09
C TRP A 158 -9.53 14.62 8.46
N GLN A 159 -8.29 14.10 8.55
CA GLN A 159 -7.12 14.74 7.94
C GLN A 159 -7.15 14.60 6.41
N ALA A 160 -7.51 13.42 5.92
CA ALA A 160 -7.67 13.17 4.49
C ALA A 160 -8.81 14.03 3.90
N MET A 161 -9.95 14.10 4.59
CA MET A 161 -11.07 14.94 4.17
C MET A 161 -10.73 16.45 4.23
N LYS A 162 -9.98 16.87 5.26
CA LYS A 162 -9.49 18.25 5.35
C LYS A 162 -8.55 18.58 4.19
N ALA A 163 -7.64 17.66 3.83
CA ALA A 163 -6.74 17.86 2.69
C ALA A 163 -7.52 18.01 1.38
N GLN A 164 -8.51 17.16 1.14
CA GLN A 164 -9.35 17.21 -0.04
C GLN A 164 -10.16 18.51 -0.13
N GLY A 165 -10.83 18.89 0.95
CA GLY A 165 -11.61 20.15 0.99
C GLY A 165 -10.74 21.41 0.88
N LEU A 166 -9.49 21.38 1.38
CA LEU A 166 -8.53 22.47 1.17
C LEU A 166 -8.09 22.54 -0.29
N ALA A 167 -7.78 21.40 -0.92
CA ALA A 167 -7.39 21.36 -2.33
C ALA A 167 -8.51 21.93 -3.22
N GLU A 168 -9.75 21.51 -3.00
CA GLU A 168 -10.90 22.05 -3.73
C GLU A 168 -11.08 23.56 -3.53
N ARG A 169 -11.09 24.03 -2.28
CA ARG A 169 -11.29 25.45 -1.96
C ARG A 169 -10.20 26.37 -2.52
N MET A 170 -8.96 25.89 -2.54
CA MET A 170 -7.80 26.67 -2.98
C MET A 170 -7.45 26.44 -4.46
N GLY A 171 -8.18 25.59 -5.16
CA GLY A 171 -7.91 25.26 -6.57
C GLY A 171 -6.61 24.49 -6.76
N PHE A 172 -6.18 23.70 -5.77
CA PHE A 172 -5.02 22.84 -5.84
C PHE A 172 -5.37 21.47 -6.43
N THR A 173 -4.36 20.75 -6.89
CA THR A 173 -4.49 19.38 -7.37
C THR A 173 -5.05 18.47 -6.27
N PRO A 174 -6.18 17.77 -6.51
CA PRO A 174 -6.80 16.91 -5.51
C PRO A 174 -6.03 15.60 -5.32
N LEU A 175 -6.28 14.94 -4.18
CA LEU A 175 -5.82 13.58 -3.94
C LEU A 175 -6.68 12.61 -4.76
N ILE A 176 -6.04 11.70 -5.49
CA ILE A 176 -6.72 10.66 -6.28
C ILE A 176 -6.51 9.26 -5.72
N ALA A 177 -5.53 9.09 -4.85
CA ALA A 177 -5.13 7.80 -4.30
C ALA A 177 -4.96 7.87 -2.79
N ALA A 178 -5.33 6.79 -2.13
CA ALA A 178 -5.16 6.58 -0.70
C ALA A 178 -4.43 5.25 -0.46
N GLN A 179 -3.33 5.28 0.30
CA GLN A 179 -2.54 4.08 0.57
C GLN A 179 -2.60 3.75 2.06
N TYR A 180 -3.32 2.69 2.41
CA TYR A 180 -3.61 2.33 3.81
C TYR A 180 -3.41 0.84 4.04
N GLN A 181 -3.16 0.48 5.32
CA GLN A 181 -3.13 -0.92 5.72
C GLN A 181 -4.52 -1.53 5.58
N TYR A 182 -4.62 -2.62 4.83
CA TYR A 182 -5.88 -3.33 4.67
C TYR A 182 -5.66 -4.79 4.30
N SER A 183 -6.29 -5.67 5.07
CA SER A 183 -6.26 -7.12 4.88
C SER A 183 -7.39 -7.79 5.67
N LEU A 184 -7.58 -9.10 5.50
CA LEU A 184 -8.52 -9.88 6.32
C LEU A 184 -8.24 -9.83 7.84
N VAL A 185 -7.01 -9.48 8.26
CA VAL A 185 -6.63 -9.36 9.67
C VAL A 185 -6.43 -7.92 10.14
N GLU A 186 -6.64 -6.94 9.25
CA GLU A 186 -6.58 -5.51 9.53
C GLU A 186 -7.66 -4.79 8.73
N ARG A 187 -8.78 -4.48 9.38
CA ARG A 187 -9.99 -3.97 8.72
C ARG A 187 -10.48 -2.63 9.29
N ASP A 188 -9.70 -1.99 10.14
CA ASP A 188 -10.09 -0.77 10.84
C ASP A 188 -10.44 0.40 9.89
N ILE A 189 -9.91 0.39 8.66
CA ILE A 189 -10.25 1.40 7.64
C ILE A 189 -11.70 1.31 7.14
N GLU A 190 -12.41 0.23 7.40
CA GLU A 190 -13.79 0.03 6.94
C GLU A 190 -14.79 0.96 7.65
N ASP A 191 -14.46 1.41 8.86
CA ASP A 191 -15.37 2.24 9.66
C ASP A 191 -15.62 3.63 9.02
N GLU A 192 -14.58 4.29 8.48
CA GLU A 192 -14.70 5.64 7.92
C GLU A 192 -14.15 5.77 6.49
N PHE A 193 -13.00 5.14 6.23
CA PHE A 193 -12.22 5.48 5.05
C PHE A 193 -12.84 4.96 3.75
N LEU A 194 -13.47 3.78 3.75
CA LEU A 194 -14.09 3.27 2.51
C LEU A 194 -15.23 4.18 2.06
N GLY A 195 -16.04 4.69 3.00
CA GLY A 195 -17.08 5.67 2.72
C GLY A 195 -16.51 6.98 2.21
N LEU A 196 -15.47 7.51 2.85
CA LEU A 196 -14.77 8.71 2.43
C LEU A 196 -14.19 8.54 1.01
N PHE A 197 -13.47 7.45 0.75
CA PHE A 197 -12.84 7.24 -0.56
C PHE A 197 -13.87 7.09 -1.67
N ALA A 198 -15.00 6.41 -1.40
CA ALA A 198 -16.09 6.29 -2.35
C ALA A 198 -16.75 7.65 -2.66
N SER A 199 -17.00 8.50 -1.64
CA SER A 199 -17.61 9.83 -1.84
C SER A 199 -16.71 10.77 -2.61
N GLU A 200 -15.41 10.78 -2.28
CA GLU A 200 -14.42 11.67 -2.89
C GLU A 200 -13.84 11.12 -4.19
N GLY A 201 -14.17 9.88 -4.55
CA GLY A 201 -13.64 9.22 -5.74
C GLY A 201 -12.13 9.00 -5.69
N ILE A 202 -11.62 8.63 -4.52
CA ILE A 202 -10.23 8.30 -4.26
C ILE A 202 -10.04 6.79 -4.37
N GLY A 203 -9.04 6.34 -5.12
CA GLY A 203 -8.72 4.92 -5.26
C GLY A 203 -7.90 4.41 -4.08
N LEU A 204 -8.33 3.31 -3.45
CA LEU A 204 -7.59 2.68 -2.37
C LEU A 204 -6.50 1.77 -2.93
N VAL A 205 -5.31 1.90 -2.39
CA VAL A 205 -4.13 1.09 -2.71
C VAL A 205 -3.64 0.41 -1.41
N PRO A 206 -4.15 -0.77 -1.06
CA PRO A 206 -3.81 -1.45 0.19
C PRO A 206 -2.33 -1.83 0.29
N TRP A 207 -1.70 -1.49 1.44
CA TRP A 207 -0.43 -2.06 1.85
C TRP A 207 -0.63 -3.11 2.96
N GLY A 208 0.33 -4.03 3.11
CA GLY A 208 0.25 -5.12 4.09
C GLY A 208 -0.89 -6.11 3.85
N PRO A 209 -1.19 -6.49 2.58
CA PRO A 209 -2.37 -7.29 2.24
C PRO A 209 -2.36 -8.69 2.86
N LEU A 210 -1.18 -9.18 3.23
CA LEU A 210 -0.99 -10.48 3.89
C LEU A 210 -0.75 -10.35 5.41
N GLY A 211 -1.00 -9.17 6.03
CA GLY A 211 -0.83 -8.95 7.45
C GLY A 211 0.58 -9.22 7.96
N GLY A 212 1.63 -8.74 7.25
CA GLY A 212 3.02 -9.04 7.57
C GLY A 212 3.43 -10.49 7.27
N GLY A 213 2.68 -11.18 6.43
CA GLY A 213 2.84 -12.59 6.09
C GLY A 213 2.07 -13.54 7.00
N PHE A 214 1.20 -13.05 7.89
CA PHE A 214 0.32 -13.88 8.72
C PHE A 214 -0.61 -14.75 7.86
N LEU A 215 -1.22 -14.14 6.85
CA LEU A 215 -2.17 -14.79 5.94
C LEU A 215 -1.51 -15.73 4.90
N SER A 216 -0.20 -15.94 4.94
CA SER A 216 0.46 -16.95 4.09
C SER A 216 0.36 -18.38 4.64
N GLY A 217 -0.19 -18.56 5.84
CA GLY A 217 -0.29 -19.90 6.49
C GLY A 217 1.00 -20.42 7.10
N LYS A 218 2.09 -19.66 7.07
CA LYS A 218 3.39 -20.13 7.62
C LYS A 218 3.47 -20.12 9.15
N TYR A 219 2.59 -19.38 9.82
CA TYR A 219 2.53 -19.31 11.29
C TYR A 219 1.46 -20.26 11.82
N LYS A 220 1.68 -20.76 13.05
CA LYS A 220 0.73 -21.60 13.78
C LYS A 220 0.34 -20.94 15.08
N ALA A 221 -0.87 -21.25 15.57
CA ALA A 221 -1.32 -20.80 16.89
C ALA A 221 -0.41 -21.37 17.97
N GLY A 222 -0.06 -20.54 18.97
CA GLY A 222 0.85 -20.90 20.04
C GLY A 222 1.85 -19.78 20.33
N ASP A 223 3.03 -20.17 20.76
CA ASP A 223 4.10 -19.23 21.11
C ASP A 223 4.65 -18.49 19.89
N ARG A 224 5.13 -17.28 20.14
CA ARG A 224 5.79 -16.47 19.12
C ARG A 224 7.03 -17.19 18.59
N PRO A 225 7.14 -17.39 17.27
CA PRO A 225 8.33 -17.95 16.68
C PRO A 225 9.55 -17.05 16.94
N THR A 226 10.69 -17.65 17.24
CA THR A 226 11.95 -16.92 17.47
C THR A 226 12.61 -16.47 16.16
N GLU A 227 12.29 -17.16 15.06
CA GLU A 227 12.83 -16.91 13.71
C GLU A 227 11.74 -17.08 12.65
N GLY A 228 11.99 -16.55 11.47
CA GLY A 228 11.22 -16.95 10.28
C GLY A 228 10.14 -16.02 9.80
N GLY A 229 10.22 -14.73 10.07
CA GLY A 229 9.37 -13.81 9.35
C GLY A 229 9.06 -12.50 10.03
N ARG A 230 8.49 -11.59 9.26
CA ARG A 230 8.32 -10.18 9.63
C ARG A 230 7.63 -9.99 10.99
N ILE A 231 6.45 -10.60 11.20
CA ILE A 231 5.72 -10.40 12.46
C ILE A 231 6.39 -11.04 13.67
N ALA A 232 7.14 -12.13 13.48
CA ALA A 232 7.87 -12.79 14.54
C ALA A 232 9.06 -11.96 15.03
N GLU A 233 9.72 -11.24 14.13
CA GLU A 233 10.91 -10.43 14.39
C GLU A 233 10.59 -8.97 14.68
N THR A 234 9.37 -8.48 14.36
CA THR A 234 8.96 -7.11 14.64
C THR A 234 8.75 -6.91 16.14
N PRO A 235 9.39 -5.91 16.77
CA PRO A 235 9.21 -5.63 18.19
C PRO A 235 7.76 -5.33 18.55
N ASP A 236 7.38 -5.63 19.79
CA ASP A 236 6.06 -5.28 20.32
C ASP A 236 5.89 -3.75 20.34
N GLY A 237 4.67 -3.30 20.03
CA GLY A 237 4.36 -1.87 19.88
C GLY A 237 4.38 -1.37 18.43
N TYR A 238 5.02 -2.10 17.52
CA TYR A 238 4.92 -1.80 16.09
C TYR A 238 3.64 -2.38 15.48
N GLU A 239 3.21 -1.78 14.35
CA GLU A 239 1.94 -2.11 13.69
C GLU A 239 1.84 -3.58 13.25
N GLU A 240 2.92 -4.16 12.76
CA GLU A 240 2.93 -5.55 12.31
C GLU A 240 3.64 -6.49 13.31
N SER A 241 3.42 -6.28 14.61
CA SER A 241 3.98 -7.13 15.67
C SER A 241 3.15 -8.40 15.90
N TRP A 242 3.78 -9.42 16.47
CA TRP A 242 3.16 -10.72 16.73
C TRP A 242 1.85 -10.61 17.53
N HIS A 243 1.86 -9.90 18.65
CA HIS A 243 0.70 -9.81 19.53
C HIS A 243 -0.52 -9.12 18.90
N ARG A 244 -0.31 -8.25 17.91
CA ARG A 244 -1.40 -7.64 17.13
C ARG A 244 -2.02 -8.62 16.14
N ARG A 245 -1.24 -9.57 15.64
CA ARG A 245 -1.67 -10.54 14.64
C ARG A 245 -2.13 -11.86 15.24
N ALA A 246 -1.52 -12.36 16.33
CA ALA A 246 -1.81 -13.64 16.95
C ALA A 246 -3.03 -13.57 17.88
N THR A 247 -4.19 -13.23 17.34
CA THR A 247 -5.48 -13.17 18.06
C THR A 247 -6.39 -14.31 17.65
N ASP A 248 -7.33 -14.70 18.53
CA ASP A 248 -8.30 -15.78 18.23
C ASP A 248 -9.07 -15.53 16.94
N ARG A 249 -9.52 -14.29 16.71
CA ARG A 249 -10.18 -13.90 15.46
C ARG A 249 -9.30 -14.14 14.26
N ASN A 250 -8.05 -13.72 14.32
CA ASN A 250 -7.13 -13.82 13.19
C ASN A 250 -6.76 -15.28 12.92
N TRP A 251 -6.64 -16.13 13.94
CA TRP A 251 -6.46 -17.57 13.76
C TRP A 251 -7.69 -18.23 13.14
N ALA A 252 -8.90 -17.87 13.57
CA ALA A 252 -10.13 -18.34 12.93
C ALA A 252 -10.21 -17.90 11.46
N THR A 253 -9.80 -16.66 11.17
CA THR A 253 -9.71 -16.12 9.80
C THR A 253 -8.74 -16.93 8.95
N LEU A 254 -7.54 -17.23 9.47
CA LEU A 254 -6.56 -18.03 8.75
C LEU A 254 -7.07 -19.44 8.50
N ALA A 255 -7.71 -20.08 9.47
CA ALA A 255 -8.26 -21.42 9.32
C ALA A 255 -9.35 -21.49 8.24
N GLU A 256 -10.20 -20.47 8.11
CA GLU A 256 -11.20 -20.41 7.03
C GLU A 256 -10.54 -20.11 5.68
N LEU A 257 -9.55 -19.23 5.66
CA LEU A 257 -8.76 -18.92 4.47
C LEU A 257 -8.07 -20.18 3.90
N GLU A 258 -7.50 -21.02 4.75
CA GLU A 258 -6.87 -22.29 4.37
C GLU A 258 -7.88 -23.27 3.74
N LYS A 259 -9.13 -23.34 4.26
CA LYS A 259 -10.18 -24.19 3.66
C LYS A 259 -10.57 -23.71 2.26
N VAL A 260 -10.72 -22.39 2.08
CA VAL A 260 -11.03 -21.81 0.76
C VAL A 260 -9.86 -22.07 -0.19
N ALA A 261 -8.63 -21.87 0.25
CA ALA A 261 -7.43 -22.14 -0.55
C ALA A 261 -7.37 -23.60 -1.01
N GLN A 262 -7.63 -24.53 -0.11
CA GLN A 262 -7.67 -25.97 -0.43
C GLN A 262 -8.74 -26.30 -1.48
N ALA A 263 -9.94 -25.70 -1.38
CA ALA A 263 -11.02 -25.95 -2.32
C ALA A 263 -10.69 -25.48 -3.75
N HIS A 264 -9.86 -24.46 -3.89
CA HIS A 264 -9.41 -23.92 -5.17
C HIS A 264 -8.07 -24.48 -5.66
N GLY A 265 -7.37 -25.32 -4.88
CA GLY A 265 -5.98 -25.71 -5.17
C GLY A 265 -5.02 -24.50 -5.19
N ALA A 266 -5.36 -23.46 -4.46
CA ALA A 266 -4.63 -22.19 -4.36
C ALA A 266 -3.88 -22.08 -3.03
N THR A 267 -3.06 -21.05 -2.87
CA THR A 267 -2.43 -20.73 -1.59
C THR A 267 -3.29 -19.80 -0.74
N PRO A 268 -3.13 -19.80 0.59
CA PRO A 268 -3.79 -18.83 1.45
C PRO A 268 -3.46 -17.38 1.06
N SER A 269 -2.24 -17.10 0.59
CA SER A 269 -1.85 -15.78 0.08
C SER A 269 -2.70 -15.34 -1.11
N GLN A 270 -2.91 -16.23 -2.09
CA GLN A 270 -3.73 -15.93 -3.26
C GLN A 270 -5.18 -15.63 -2.88
N VAL A 271 -5.77 -16.40 -1.96
CA VAL A 271 -7.15 -16.15 -1.50
C VAL A 271 -7.25 -14.81 -0.76
N ALA A 272 -6.28 -14.48 0.10
CA ALA A 272 -6.26 -13.19 0.81
C ALA A 272 -6.15 -11.98 -0.15
N LEU A 273 -5.33 -12.10 -1.19
CA LEU A 273 -5.20 -11.08 -2.23
C LEU A 273 -6.46 -10.98 -3.09
N ALA A 274 -7.03 -12.12 -3.51
CA ALA A 274 -8.28 -12.16 -4.28
C ALA A 274 -9.46 -11.54 -3.52
N TRP A 275 -9.53 -11.74 -2.20
CA TRP A 275 -10.52 -11.06 -1.35
C TRP A 275 -10.40 -9.53 -1.42
N LEU A 276 -9.17 -8.99 -1.37
CA LEU A 276 -8.94 -7.55 -1.52
C LEU A 276 -9.29 -7.06 -2.93
N LEU A 277 -8.93 -7.80 -3.96
CA LEU A 277 -9.28 -7.48 -5.35
C LEU A 277 -10.79 -7.41 -5.58
N GLY A 278 -11.58 -8.14 -4.81
CA GLY A 278 -13.05 -8.07 -4.82
C GLY A 278 -13.64 -6.83 -4.15
N ARG A 279 -12.85 -5.98 -3.46
CA ARG A 279 -13.38 -4.80 -2.76
C ARG A 279 -13.60 -3.61 -3.72
N PRO A 280 -14.79 -2.97 -3.71
CA PRO A 280 -15.17 -1.96 -4.72
C PRO A 280 -14.25 -0.73 -4.76
N THR A 281 -13.69 -0.32 -3.63
CA THR A 281 -12.82 0.86 -3.51
C THR A 281 -11.36 0.57 -3.82
N VAL A 282 -10.97 -0.71 -3.90
CA VAL A 282 -9.58 -1.12 -4.13
C VAL A 282 -9.24 -1.00 -5.61
N ALA A 283 -8.30 -0.13 -5.91
CA ALA A 283 -7.78 0.09 -7.27
C ALA A 283 -6.60 -0.83 -7.59
N SER A 284 -5.68 -1.02 -6.63
CA SER A 284 -4.45 -1.80 -6.85
C SER A 284 -3.91 -2.29 -5.51
N VAL A 285 -3.64 -3.58 -5.36
CA VAL A 285 -3.14 -4.19 -4.11
C VAL A 285 -1.62 -4.29 -4.16
N ILE A 286 -0.92 -3.74 -3.17
CA ILE A 286 0.54 -3.77 -3.12
C ILE A 286 1.03 -5.15 -2.70
N LEU A 287 1.71 -5.84 -3.60
CA LEU A 287 2.38 -7.11 -3.34
C LEU A 287 3.73 -6.88 -2.66
N GLY A 288 3.98 -7.58 -1.56
CA GLY A 288 5.30 -7.73 -0.97
C GLY A 288 5.84 -9.14 -1.28
N ALA A 289 7.01 -9.22 -1.92
CA ALA A 289 7.67 -10.50 -2.19
C ALA A 289 9.18 -10.35 -1.97
N ARG A 290 9.80 -11.33 -1.30
CA ARG A 290 11.26 -11.37 -1.07
C ARG A 290 11.99 -12.23 -2.10
N THR A 291 11.26 -13.12 -2.75
CA THR A 291 11.81 -14.04 -3.76
C THR A 291 10.92 -14.05 -5.00
N PRO A 292 11.48 -14.43 -6.16
CA PRO A 292 10.70 -14.61 -7.39
C PRO A 292 9.52 -15.57 -7.21
N GLU A 293 9.70 -16.65 -6.45
CA GLU A 293 8.65 -17.66 -6.21
C GLU A 293 7.48 -17.06 -5.42
N GLN A 294 7.74 -16.19 -4.43
CA GLN A 294 6.69 -15.49 -3.70
C GLN A 294 5.95 -14.49 -4.60
N LEU A 295 6.66 -13.82 -5.49
CA LEU A 295 6.02 -12.94 -6.48
C LEU A 295 5.11 -13.74 -7.41
N GLU A 296 5.59 -14.85 -7.93
CA GLU A 296 4.81 -15.71 -8.82
C GLU A 296 3.55 -16.25 -8.14
N ASP A 297 3.68 -16.72 -6.90
CA ASP A 297 2.53 -17.14 -6.09
C ASP A 297 1.51 -16.02 -5.93
N ASN A 298 1.96 -14.82 -5.56
CA ASN A 298 1.09 -13.67 -5.36
C ASN A 298 0.39 -13.21 -6.67
N LEU A 299 1.08 -13.29 -7.81
CA LEU A 299 0.51 -12.93 -9.12
C LEU A 299 -0.66 -13.84 -9.50
N GLY A 300 -0.65 -15.09 -9.08
CA GLY A 300 -1.74 -16.05 -9.29
C GLY A 300 -3.08 -15.61 -8.68
N ALA A 301 -3.07 -14.68 -7.72
CA ALA A 301 -4.29 -14.12 -7.14
C ALA A 301 -5.19 -13.39 -8.17
N ALA A 302 -4.62 -12.86 -9.25
CA ALA A 302 -5.36 -12.17 -10.30
C ALA A 302 -6.30 -13.09 -11.12
N GLU A 303 -6.08 -14.40 -11.05
CA GLU A 303 -6.87 -15.41 -11.76
C GLU A 303 -7.92 -16.07 -10.86
N LEU A 304 -7.83 -15.85 -9.54
CA LEU A 304 -8.68 -16.50 -8.56
C LEU A 304 -10.00 -15.73 -8.36
N GLN A 305 -11.11 -16.40 -8.57
CA GLN A 305 -12.46 -15.86 -8.34
C GLN A 305 -13.10 -16.58 -7.15
N LEU A 306 -13.42 -15.82 -6.11
CA LEU A 306 -14.11 -16.31 -4.92
C LEU A 306 -15.64 -16.23 -5.13
N SER A 307 -16.34 -17.29 -4.76
CA SER A 307 -17.81 -17.30 -4.77
C SER A 307 -18.38 -16.40 -3.67
N GLU A 308 -19.63 -15.96 -3.82
CA GLU A 308 -20.34 -15.18 -2.79
C GLU A 308 -20.38 -15.91 -1.43
N ALA A 309 -20.53 -17.23 -1.44
CA ALA A 309 -20.55 -18.04 -0.22
C ALA A 309 -19.19 -18.06 0.49
N GLU A 310 -18.08 -18.09 -0.25
CA GLU A 310 -16.73 -18.01 0.30
C GLU A 310 -16.43 -16.61 0.85
N LEU A 311 -16.79 -15.59 0.09
CA LEU A 311 -16.69 -14.20 0.55
C LEU A 311 -17.49 -13.99 1.85
N ALA A 312 -18.73 -14.52 1.95
CA ALA A 312 -19.55 -14.42 3.15
C ALA A 312 -18.90 -15.09 4.37
N ARG A 313 -18.32 -16.29 4.21
CA ARG A 313 -17.61 -16.99 5.29
C ARG A 313 -16.36 -16.23 5.74
N LEU A 314 -15.55 -15.76 4.81
CA LEU A 314 -14.36 -14.95 5.11
C LEU A 314 -14.74 -13.65 5.81
N GLU A 315 -15.84 -13.02 5.37
CA GLU A 315 -16.39 -11.81 5.97
C GLU A 315 -16.83 -12.05 7.42
N GLU A 316 -17.53 -13.14 7.70
CA GLU A 316 -18.05 -13.50 9.03
C GLU A 316 -16.90 -13.69 10.03
N VAL A 317 -15.87 -14.48 9.68
CA VAL A 317 -14.78 -14.80 10.62
C VAL A 317 -13.80 -13.66 10.82
N SER A 318 -13.64 -12.76 9.83
CA SER A 318 -12.64 -11.69 9.86
C SER A 318 -13.18 -10.35 10.35
N ARG A 319 -14.52 -10.19 10.44
CA ARG A 319 -15.14 -8.91 10.81
C ARG A 319 -14.76 -8.47 12.22
N PRO A 320 -14.18 -7.27 12.39
CA PRO A 320 -13.92 -6.73 13.71
C PRO A 320 -15.23 -6.38 14.43
N ALA A 321 -15.19 -6.33 15.76
CA ALA A 321 -16.32 -5.83 16.54
C ALA A 321 -16.55 -4.35 16.21
N SER A 322 -17.78 -4.00 15.87
CA SER A 322 -18.15 -2.61 15.56
C SER A 322 -17.95 -1.71 16.79
N ARG A 323 -17.32 -0.55 16.58
CA ARG A 323 -17.02 0.45 17.61
C ARG A 323 -18.06 1.57 17.62
N TYR A 324 -18.14 2.31 18.75
CA TYR A 324 -18.86 3.58 18.77
C TYR A 324 -18.06 4.64 18.00
N PRO A 325 -18.68 5.51 17.17
CA PRO A 325 -20.12 5.65 16.93
C PRO A 325 -20.69 4.74 15.82
N TYR A 326 -19.90 3.94 15.15
CA TYR A 326 -20.25 3.21 13.90
C TYR A 326 -21.35 2.16 14.16
N ARG A 327 -21.45 1.63 15.38
CA ARG A 327 -22.58 0.78 15.79
C ARG A 327 -23.95 1.47 15.66
N ILE A 328 -23.98 2.81 15.68
CA ILE A 328 -25.19 3.62 15.52
C ILE A 328 -25.31 4.13 14.09
N VAL A 329 -24.22 4.69 13.57
CA VAL A 329 -24.19 5.29 12.21
C VAL A 329 -24.53 4.26 11.14
N ASN A 330 -24.07 3.03 11.29
CA ASN A 330 -24.24 1.96 10.30
C ASN A 330 -25.53 1.13 10.54
N GLN A 331 -26.40 1.51 11.49
CA GLN A 331 -27.70 0.86 11.63
C GLN A 331 -28.63 1.24 10.47
N PRO A 332 -29.35 0.26 9.86
CA PRO A 332 -30.32 0.58 8.84
C PRO A 332 -31.37 1.52 9.41
N ALA A 333 -31.49 2.70 8.84
CA ALA A 333 -32.44 3.72 9.30
C ALA A 333 -33.90 3.40 8.88
N ARG A 334 -34.10 2.49 7.95
CA ARG A 334 -35.40 2.02 7.44
C ARG A 334 -35.29 0.65 6.78
#